data_a49a84cad6bc55b1f0cf213449e984fe
#
_entry.id   a49a84cad6bc55b1f0cf213449e984fe
#
_cell.length_a   1.000
_cell.length_b   1.000
_cell.length_c   1.000
_cell.angle_alpha   90.00
_cell.angle_beta   90.00
_cell.angle_gamma   90.00
#
_symmetry.space_group_name_H-M   'P 1'
#
loop_
_entity.id
_entity.type
_entity.pdbx_description
1 polymer ?
#
loop_
_entity_poly.entity_id
_entity_poly.type
_entity_poly.pdbx_seq_one_letter_code
_entity_poly.pdbx_strand_id
1 'polypeptide(L)'
;VLILDNLTFLVNNGGMKAEDVKPICQEFCSWAKEGYSILVVNHTPKIQPFATLDINHCLGSSMLTNFVQSVFAIGTDSNNSSTGRYVKQLKSRNGRIVWDGNHVIPYVIDKTLDPTMLRFIQPAQLHQTGTDSPIPIQTVRECDLLKNGDNMQLEQIRKLHGQGMSNRKIAEELNLSPATVGKRLKGMDVDENG
;
A
#
# COMPACT_ATOMS: atom_id res chain seq x y z
N VAL A 1 4.96 19.15 15.67
CA VAL A 1 4.72 18.25 14.52
C VAL A 1 3.68 18.87 13.62
N LEU A 2 3.96 18.93 12.32
CA LEU A 2 3.03 19.34 11.28
C LEU A 2 2.59 18.12 10.48
N ILE A 3 1.29 17.94 10.30
CA ILE A 3 0.72 16.83 9.50
C ILE A 3 -0.03 17.44 8.32
N LEU A 4 0.33 17.04 7.12
CA LEU A 4 -0.23 17.53 5.86
C LEU A 4 -0.93 16.36 5.15
N ASP A 5 -2.24 16.38 5.11
CA ASP A 5 -3.10 15.41 4.43
C ASP A 5 -3.96 16.15 3.38
N ASN A 6 -3.68 16.06 2.13
CA ASN A 6 -2.55 15.41 1.47
C ASN A 6 -1.78 16.42 0.59
N LEU A 7 -0.61 16.01 0.10
CA LEU A 7 0.25 16.86 -0.72
C LEU A 7 -0.43 17.40 -1.99
N THR A 8 -1.38 16.66 -2.56
CA THR A 8 -2.08 17.05 -3.81
C THR A 8 -2.80 18.39 -3.70
N PHE A 9 -3.28 18.76 -2.49
CA PHE A 9 -3.92 20.06 -2.26
C PHE A 9 -2.95 21.24 -2.24
N LEU A 10 -1.67 21.00 -2.03
CA LEU A 10 -0.64 22.05 -2.01
C LEU A 10 -0.06 22.31 -3.40
N VAL A 11 -0.32 21.42 -4.36
CA VAL A 11 0.20 21.55 -5.72
C VAL A 11 -0.88 22.14 -6.62
N ASN A 12 -0.62 23.33 -7.14
CA ASN A 12 -1.50 23.98 -8.09
C ASN A 12 -1.58 23.18 -9.40
N ASN A 13 -2.77 23.11 -10.01
CA ASN A 13 -3.05 22.51 -11.31
C ASN A 13 -3.14 20.98 -11.41
N GLY A 14 -3.29 20.24 -10.30
CA GLY A 14 -3.55 18.80 -10.31
C GLY A 14 -2.43 17.91 -10.87
N GLY A 15 -1.26 18.48 -11.17
CA GLY A 15 -0.09 17.79 -11.67
C GLY A 15 1.03 17.76 -10.65
N MET A 16 1.49 16.56 -10.26
CA MET A 16 2.62 16.38 -9.35
C MET A 16 3.95 16.37 -10.12
N LYS A 17 4.18 17.39 -10.95
CA LYS A 17 5.44 17.54 -11.68
C LYS A 17 6.56 17.98 -10.74
N ALA A 18 7.80 17.65 -11.10
CA ALA A 18 8.98 17.99 -10.30
C ALA A 18 9.11 19.51 -10.03
N GLU A 19 8.75 20.32 -11.01
CA GLU A 19 8.76 21.79 -10.92
C GLU A 19 7.77 22.35 -9.92
N ASP A 20 6.62 21.71 -9.76
CA ASP A 20 5.56 22.13 -8.82
C ASP A 20 5.87 21.68 -7.39
N VAL A 21 6.44 20.49 -7.24
CA VAL A 21 6.73 19.86 -5.93
C VAL A 21 8.01 20.39 -5.29
N LYS A 22 9.01 20.77 -6.09
CA LYS A 22 10.31 21.21 -5.60
C LYS A 22 10.26 22.39 -4.63
N PRO A 23 9.53 23.50 -4.90
CA PRO A 23 9.45 24.63 -3.96
C PRO A 23 8.84 24.21 -2.62
N ILE A 24 7.80 23.39 -2.63
CA ILE A 24 7.14 22.88 -1.44
C ILE A 24 8.10 22.04 -0.59
N CYS A 25 8.86 21.14 -1.25
CA CYS A 25 9.86 20.34 -0.57
C CYS A 25 11.00 21.19 0.03
N GLN A 26 11.40 22.26 -0.64
CA GLN A 26 12.40 23.20 -0.11
C GLN A 26 11.90 23.91 1.14
N GLU A 27 10.64 24.33 1.16
CA GLU A 27 10.01 24.93 2.32
C GLU A 27 9.93 23.96 3.49
N PHE A 28 9.52 22.72 3.26
CA PHE A 28 9.53 21.66 4.28
C PHE A 28 10.94 21.43 4.85
N CYS A 29 11.96 21.46 4.00
CA CYS A 29 13.34 21.34 4.44
C CYS A 29 13.78 22.54 5.31
N SER A 30 13.27 23.74 5.02
CA SER A 30 13.52 24.93 5.84
C SER A 30 12.91 24.76 7.23
N TRP A 31 11.63 24.42 7.30
CA TRP A 31 10.95 24.18 8.58
C TRP A 31 11.58 23.02 9.39
N ALA A 32 12.05 21.98 8.71
CA ALA A 32 12.75 20.89 9.39
C ALA A 32 14.06 21.35 10.03
N LYS A 33 14.79 22.28 9.42
CA LYS A 33 16.00 22.92 10.01
C LYS A 33 15.68 23.78 11.21
N GLU A 34 14.48 24.36 11.26
CA GLU A 34 13.97 25.12 12.40
C GLU A 34 13.46 24.21 13.54
N GLY A 35 13.55 22.89 13.38
CA GLY A 35 13.17 21.90 14.40
C GLY A 35 11.75 21.34 14.27
N TYR A 36 11.03 21.64 13.19
CA TYR A 36 9.71 21.07 12.96
C TYR A 36 9.82 19.62 12.43
N SER A 37 9.02 18.73 12.99
CA SER A 37 8.79 17.40 12.41
C SER A 37 7.59 17.48 11.47
N ILE A 38 7.77 17.02 10.23
CA ILE A 38 6.76 17.14 9.18
C ILE A 38 6.38 15.74 8.69
N LEU A 39 5.10 15.42 8.76
CA LEU A 39 4.50 14.22 8.19
C LEU A 39 3.62 14.62 6.99
N VAL A 40 3.95 14.08 5.83
CA VAL A 40 3.17 14.32 4.61
C VAL A 40 2.47 13.04 4.19
N VAL A 41 1.17 13.09 4.08
CA VAL A 41 0.37 12.01 3.50
C VAL A 41 0.32 12.20 1.99
N ASN A 42 0.54 11.12 1.26
CA ASN A 42 0.45 11.11 -0.19
C ASN A 42 -0.24 9.85 -0.69
N HIS A 43 -0.94 9.94 -1.81
CA HIS A 43 -1.58 8.80 -2.42
C HIS A 43 -0.62 8.03 -3.34
N THR A 44 -0.92 6.78 -3.59
CA THR A 44 -0.32 6.01 -4.68
C THR A 44 -1.14 6.20 -5.97
N PRO A 45 -0.52 6.17 -7.16
CA PRO A 45 -1.28 5.99 -8.38
C PRO A 45 -2.01 4.65 -8.35
N LYS A 46 -2.92 4.43 -9.28
CA LYS A 46 -3.54 3.12 -9.46
C LYS A 46 -2.43 2.10 -9.76
N ILE A 47 -2.15 1.24 -8.83
CA ILE A 47 -1.24 0.10 -8.98
C ILE A 47 -2.05 -1.17 -9.19
N GLN A 48 -1.41 -2.20 -9.72
CA GLN A 48 -2.06 -3.50 -9.84
C GLN A 48 -2.50 -3.99 -8.45
N PRO A 49 -3.71 -4.55 -8.33
CA PRO A 49 -4.16 -5.15 -7.09
C PRO A 49 -3.12 -6.16 -6.57
N PHE A 50 -2.85 -6.10 -5.28
CA PHE A 50 -1.91 -7.01 -4.58
C PHE A 50 -0.46 -6.95 -5.06
N ALA A 51 -0.06 -5.90 -5.77
CA ALA A 51 1.35 -5.67 -6.08
C ALA A 51 2.13 -5.32 -4.81
N THR A 52 3.37 -5.81 -4.72
CA THR A 52 4.30 -5.39 -3.68
C THR A 52 4.54 -3.88 -3.73
N LEU A 53 4.54 -3.23 -2.56
CA LEU A 53 4.76 -1.79 -2.50
C LEU A 53 6.23 -1.45 -2.73
N ASP A 54 6.45 -0.45 -3.58
CA ASP A 54 7.77 0.04 -3.98
C ASP A 54 7.81 1.57 -3.91
N ILE A 55 9.02 2.13 -3.82
CA ILE A 55 9.22 3.58 -3.76
C ILE A 55 8.70 4.30 -5.01
N ASN A 56 8.70 3.62 -6.15
CA ASN A 56 8.18 4.15 -7.42
C ASN A 56 6.65 4.25 -7.45
N HIS A 57 5.95 3.62 -6.49
CA HIS A 57 4.51 3.77 -6.31
C HIS A 57 4.11 5.04 -5.56
N CYS A 58 5.07 5.87 -5.11
CA CYS A 58 4.74 7.17 -4.55
C CYS A 58 4.23 8.09 -5.68
N LEU A 59 2.98 8.57 -5.55
CA LEU A 59 2.43 9.54 -6.50
C LEU A 59 3.28 10.81 -6.49
N GLY A 60 3.60 11.28 -7.68
CA GLY A 60 4.42 12.46 -7.83
C GLY A 60 5.82 12.12 -8.33
N SER A 61 6.61 13.14 -8.44
CA SER A 61 7.98 13.05 -8.92
C SER A 61 8.85 12.31 -7.91
N SER A 62 9.86 11.60 -8.40
CA SER A 62 11.00 11.11 -7.59
C SER A 62 11.62 12.22 -6.74
N MET A 63 11.33 13.47 -7.08
CA MET A 63 11.71 14.65 -6.31
C MET A 63 11.21 14.57 -4.86
N LEU A 64 9.92 14.24 -4.64
CA LEU A 64 9.37 14.13 -3.28
C LEU A 64 10.16 13.12 -2.45
N THR A 65 10.36 11.92 -3.00
CA THR A 65 11.09 10.86 -2.29
C THR A 65 12.56 11.22 -2.04
N ASN A 66 13.15 12.11 -2.85
CA ASN A 66 14.51 12.59 -2.65
C ASN A 66 14.65 13.56 -1.48
N PHE A 67 13.63 14.33 -1.15
CA PHE A 67 13.68 15.32 -0.06
C PHE A 67 13.39 14.72 1.32
N VAL A 68 12.50 13.72 1.39
CA VAL A 68 12.09 13.14 2.68
C VAL A 68 13.15 12.19 3.27
N GLN A 69 13.21 12.13 4.58
CA GLN A 69 14.15 11.30 5.31
C GLN A 69 13.69 9.84 5.38
N SER A 70 12.38 9.61 5.54
CA SER A 70 11.78 8.30 5.62
C SER A 70 10.49 8.24 4.80
N VAL A 71 10.21 7.08 4.20
CA VAL A 71 8.98 6.82 3.47
C VAL A 71 8.40 5.52 4.01
N PHE A 72 7.15 5.60 4.45
CA PHE A 72 6.34 4.45 4.82
C PHE A 72 5.16 4.33 3.87
N ALA A 73 4.84 3.11 3.51
CA ALA A 73 3.67 2.81 2.71
C ALA A 73 2.70 1.93 3.49
N ILE A 74 1.41 2.11 3.23
CA ILE A 74 0.33 1.29 3.78
C ILE A 74 -0.23 0.45 2.64
N GLY A 75 -0.13 -0.86 2.79
CA GLY A 75 -0.69 -1.83 1.84
C GLY A 75 -1.91 -2.53 2.38
N THR A 76 -2.63 -3.21 1.49
CA THR A 76 -3.79 -4.04 1.83
C THR A 76 -3.35 -5.49 1.95
N ASP A 77 -3.75 -6.15 3.05
CA ASP A 77 -3.64 -7.60 3.20
C ASP A 77 -4.68 -8.28 2.33
N SER A 78 -4.27 -9.09 1.37
CA SER A 78 -5.17 -9.81 0.47
C SER A 78 -5.97 -10.92 1.16
N ASN A 79 -5.47 -11.44 2.28
CA ASN A 79 -6.17 -12.46 3.07
C ASN A 79 -7.33 -11.84 3.87
N ASN A 80 -7.26 -10.53 4.15
CA ASN A 80 -8.28 -9.77 4.86
C ASN A 80 -8.44 -8.38 4.22
N SER A 81 -8.89 -8.33 2.98
CA SER A 81 -8.92 -7.11 2.17
C SER A 81 -9.84 -6.00 2.72
N SER A 82 -10.84 -6.35 3.53
CA SER A 82 -11.77 -5.38 4.11
C SER A 82 -11.13 -4.54 5.22
N THR A 83 -10.42 -5.16 6.14
CA THR A 83 -9.86 -4.51 7.35
C THR A 83 -8.36 -4.70 7.50
N GLY A 84 -7.77 -5.72 6.88
CA GLY A 84 -6.35 -6.02 6.98
C GLY A 84 -5.49 -5.03 6.19
N ARG A 85 -4.47 -4.51 6.84
CA ARG A 85 -3.48 -3.60 6.27
C ARG A 85 -2.10 -3.98 6.76
N TYR A 86 -1.07 -3.47 6.11
CA TYR A 86 0.30 -3.59 6.60
C TYR A 86 1.08 -2.29 6.36
N VAL A 87 2.06 -2.03 7.19
CA VAL A 87 3.01 -0.93 7.04
C VAL A 87 4.34 -1.49 6.56
N LYS A 88 4.90 -0.86 5.54
CA LYS A 88 6.22 -1.15 4.97
C LYS A 88 7.05 0.12 4.91
N GLN A 89 8.31 0.02 5.30
CA GLN A 89 9.28 1.10 5.15
C GLN A 89 9.95 1.00 3.77
N LEU A 90 9.78 2.01 2.95
CA LEU A 90 10.34 2.06 1.59
C LEU A 90 11.66 2.80 1.52
N LYS A 91 11.90 3.71 2.47
CA LYS A 91 13.12 4.52 2.54
C LYS A 91 13.47 4.87 3.97
N SER A 92 14.77 4.87 4.26
CA SER A 92 15.38 5.46 5.44
C SER A 92 16.70 6.12 5.04
N ARG A 93 16.85 7.42 5.31
CA ARG A 93 18.10 8.15 5.01
C ARG A 93 19.10 8.04 6.16
N ASN A 94 18.61 7.99 7.39
CA ASN A 94 19.44 8.09 8.60
C ASN A 94 19.71 6.74 9.27
N GLY A 95 19.37 5.63 8.62
CA GLY A 95 19.56 4.30 9.15
C GLY A 95 19.16 3.21 8.16
N ARG A 96 19.26 1.96 8.60
CA ARG A 96 18.79 0.83 7.79
C ARG A 96 17.26 0.82 7.74
N ILE A 97 16.71 0.26 6.67
CA ILE A 97 15.30 -0.12 6.62
C ILE A 97 15.10 -1.31 7.55
N VAL A 98 14.16 -1.18 8.49
CA VAL A 98 13.85 -2.21 9.49
C VAL A 98 12.61 -3.01 9.04
N TRP A 99 11.62 -2.32 8.50
CA TRP A 99 10.35 -2.92 8.08
C TRP A 99 10.28 -3.00 6.55
N ASP A 100 11.16 -3.82 5.99
CA ASP A 100 11.24 -4.10 4.55
C ASP A 100 10.19 -5.12 4.10
N GLY A 101 10.28 -5.62 2.85
CA GLY A 101 9.36 -6.63 2.32
C GLY A 101 9.37 -7.97 3.06
N ASN A 102 10.42 -8.26 3.85
CA ASN A 102 10.50 -9.48 4.67
C ASN A 102 9.95 -9.27 6.09
N HIS A 103 9.77 -8.01 6.51
CA HIS A 103 9.43 -7.63 7.89
C HIS A 103 8.37 -6.53 7.92
N VAL A 104 7.28 -6.65 7.17
CA VAL A 104 6.17 -5.70 7.21
C VAL A 104 5.36 -5.86 8.49
N ILE A 105 4.77 -4.77 8.99
CA ILE A 105 3.95 -4.76 10.21
C ILE A 105 2.49 -4.93 9.80
N PRO A 106 1.87 -6.11 10.02
CA PRO A 106 0.44 -6.30 9.75
C PRO A 106 -0.40 -5.65 10.85
N TYR A 107 -1.57 -5.13 10.48
CA TYR A 107 -2.58 -4.67 11.43
C TYR A 107 -4.00 -4.78 10.85
N VAL A 108 -4.98 -4.74 11.73
CA VAL A 108 -6.40 -4.76 11.38
C VAL A 108 -7.03 -3.44 11.79
N ILE A 109 -7.87 -2.89 10.92
CA ILE A 109 -8.71 -1.74 11.24
C ILE A 109 -9.95 -2.24 11.97
N ASP A 110 -10.04 -1.94 13.25
CA ASP A 110 -11.17 -2.34 14.10
C ASP A 110 -12.10 -1.16 14.34
N LYS A 111 -13.40 -1.39 14.13
CA LYS A 111 -14.49 -0.43 14.37
C LYS A 111 -15.54 -0.98 15.36
N THR A 112 -15.23 -2.08 16.02
CA THR A 112 -16.24 -2.82 16.82
C THR A 112 -16.59 -2.12 18.12
N LEU A 113 -15.64 -1.44 18.77
CA LEU A 113 -15.88 -0.78 20.05
C LEU A 113 -16.51 0.61 19.90
N ASP A 114 -16.10 1.37 18.91
CA ASP A 114 -16.64 2.69 18.61
C ASP A 114 -16.59 2.91 17.09
N PRO A 115 -17.75 2.97 16.40
CA PRO A 115 -17.78 3.17 14.96
C PRO A 115 -17.24 4.54 14.50
N THR A 116 -17.09 5.50 15.41
CA THR A 116 -16.56 6.84 15.12
C THR A 116 -15.04 6.88 15.22
N MET A 117 -14.40 5.88 15.82
CA MET A 117 -12.95 5.80 16.00
C MET A 117 -12.37 4.58 15.28
N LEU A 118 -11.32 4.81 14.51
CA LEU A 118 -10.54 3.75 13.89
C LEU A 118 -9.45 3.29 14.87
N ARG A 119 -9.43 2.01 15.19
CA ARG A 119 -8.37 1.38 15.97
C ARG A 119 -7.50 0.54 15.06
N PHE A 120 -6.19 0.67 15.23
CA PHE A 120 -5.20 -0.15 14.53
C PHE A 120 -4.68 -1.19 15.52
N ILE A 121 -5.00 -2.45 15.26
CA ILE A 121 -4.69 -3.56 16.18
C ILE A 121 -3.81 -4.55 15.44
N GLN A 122 -2.68 -4.92 16.03
CA GLN A 122 -1.91 -6.04 15.50
C GLN A 122 -2.68 -7.36 15.72
N PRO A 123 -2.64 -8.30 14.77
CA PRO A 123 -3.36 -9.58 14.90
C PRO A 123 -3.09 -10.32 16.21
N ALA A 124 -1.87 -10.26 16.73
CA ALA A 124 -1.50 -10.84 18.02
C ALA A 124 -2.22 -10.20 19.22
N GLN A 125 -2.66 -8.96 19.10
CA GLN A 125 -3.35 -8.24 20.18
C GLN A 125 -4.83 -8.59 20.27
N LEU A 126 -5.44 -9.13 19.19
CA LEU A 126 -6.83 -9.53 19.14
C LEU A 126 -7.15 -10.71 20.09
N HIS A 127 -6.14 -11.48 20.47
CA HIS A 127 -6.29 -12.69 21.27
C HIS A 127 -5.76 -12.56 22.71
N GLN A 128 -5.26 -11.38 23.10
CA GLN A 128 -4.70 -11.16 24.44
C GLN A 128 -5.60 -10.24 25.25
N THR A 129 -6.28 -10.82 26.25
CA THR A 129 -6.96 -10.08 27.31
C THR A 129 -6.11 -10.14 28.57
N GLY A 130 -5.65 -9.00 29.07
CA GLY A 130 -5.24 -8.86 30.47
C GLY A 130 -3.75 -8.96 30.79
N THR A 131 -2.82 -8.66 29.87
CA THR A 131 -1.39 -8.51 30.24
C THR A 131 -0.92 -7.07 30.05
N ASP A 132 -0.38 -6.46 31.11
CA ASP A 132 0.24 -5.12 31.11
C ASP A 132 1.63 -5.09 30.44
N SER A 133 2.09 -6.20 29.90
CA SER A 133 3.40 -6.27 29.23
C SER A 133 3.32 -5.74 27.81
N PRO A 134 4.30 -4.91 27.37
CA PRO A 134 4.33 -4.42 26.00
C PRO A 134 4.48 -5.60 25.04
N ILE A 135 3.50 -5.73 24.11
CA ILE A 135 3.52 -6.77 23.08
C ILE A 135 4.58 -6.38 22.04
N PRO A 136 5.56 -7.24 21.76
CA PRO A 136 6.55 -6.96 20.73
C PRO A 136 5.88 -6.80 19.37
N ILE A 137 6.36 -5.86 18.56
CA ILE A 137 5.87 -5.66 17.20
C ILE A 137 6.16 -6.93 16.40
N GLN A 138 5.09 -7.60 15.98
CA GLN A 138 5.18 -8.77 15.11
C GLN A 138 5.29 -8.34 13.65
N THR A 139 6.15 -8.99 12.92
CA THR A 139 6.33 -8.76 11.48
C THR A 139 6.11 -10.05 10.70
N VAL A 140 5.68 -9.90 9.44
CA VAL A 140 5.48 -10.99 8.48
C VAL A 140 6.09 -10.59 7.14
N ARG A 141 6.23 -11.52 6.21
CA ARG A 141 6.68 -11.18 4.85
C ARG A 141 5.51 -10.62 4.05
N GLU A 142 5.76 -9.55 3.29
CA GLU A 142 4.76 -8.93 2.41
C GLU A 142 4.16 -9.94 1.43
N CYS A 143 5.00 -10.81 0.85
CA CYS A 143 4.54 -11.84 -0.06
C CYS A 143 3.54 -12.82 0.58
N ASP A 144 3.60 -13.05 1.89
CA ASP A 144 2.65 -13.94 2.57
C ASP A 144 1.28 -13.29 2.73
N LEU A 145 1.22 -11.95 2.84
CA LEU A 145 -0.02 -11.18 2.85
C LEU A 145 -0.65 -11.04 1.46
N LEU A 146 0.13 -11.22 0.41
CA LEU A 146 -0.30 -11.06 -0.98
C LEU A 146 -0.62 -12.38 -1.69
N LYS A 147 -0.31 -13.53 -1.10
CA LYS A 147 -0.46 -14.86 -1.73
C LYS A 147 -1.87 -15.17 -2.24
N ASN A 148 -2.89 -14.80 -1.49
CA ASN A 148 -4.28 -15.04 -1.87
C ASN A 148 -4.79 -14.05 -2.92
N GLY A 149 -4.10 -12.94 -3.11
CA GLY A 149 -4.47 -11.94 -4.10
C GLY A 149 -4.43 -12.48 -5.52
N ASP A 150 -3.44 -13.29 -5.84
CA ASP A 150 -3.34 -13.93 -7.14
C ASP A 150 -4.48 -14.94 -7.36
N ASN A 151 -4.81 -15.74 -6.35
CA ASN A 151 -5.92 -16.69 -6.41
C ASN A 151 -7.29 -15.98 -6.49
N MET A 152 -7.53 -14.95 -5.67
CA MET A 152 -8.74 -14.15 -5.74
C MET A 152 -8.89 -13.44 -7.09
N GLN A 153 -7.82 -12.91 -7.62
CA GLN A 153 -7.81 -12.25 -8.93
C GLN A 153 -8.07 -13.27 -10.05
N LEU A 154 -7.53 -14.47 -9.92
CA LEU A 154 -7.76 -15.59 -10.83
C LEU A 154 -9.24 -16.02 -10.82
N GLU A 155 -9.85 -16.14 -9.65
CA GLU A 155 -11.28 -16.44 -9.51
C GLU A 155 -12.17 -15.32 -10.10
N GLN A 156 -11.83 -14.07 -9.89
CA GLN A 156 -12.54 -12.95 -10.49
C GLN A 156 -12.44 -12.98 -12.03
N ILE A 157 -11.26 -13.25 -12.57
CA ILE A 157 -11.07 -13.41 -14.02
C ILE A 157 -11.93 -14.58 -14.55
N ARG A 158 -11.94 -15.72 -13.86
CA ARG A 158 -12.79 -16.88 -14.22
C ARG A 158 -14.27 -16.51 -14.24
N LYS A 159 -14.75 -15.86 -13.19
CA LYS A 159 -16.14 -15.44 -13.05
C LYS A 159 -16.57 -14.52 -14.20
N LEU A 160 -15.79 -13.49 -14.47
CA LEU A 160 -16.09 -12.50 -15.51
C LEU A 160 -15.98 -13.13 -16.92
N HIS A 161 -15.01 -14.01 -17.15
CA HIS A 161 -14.88 -14.75 -18.39
C HIS A 161 -16.05 -15.72 -18.61
N GLY A 162 -16.49 -16.44 -17.56
CA GLY A 162 -17.67 -17.30 -17.59
C GLY A 162 -18.98 -16.52 -17.87
N GLN A 163 -19.02 -15.23 -17.57
CA GLN A 163 -20.13 -14.32 -17.92
C GLN A 163 -20.04 -13.81 -19.36
N GLY A 164 -19.08 -14.29 -20.16
CA GLY A 164 -18.91 -13.90 -21.56
C GLY A 164 -18.18 -12.57 -21.79
N MET A 165 -17.54 -12.01 -20.77
CA MET A 165 -16.76 -10.77 -20.92
C MET A 165 -15.47 -11.03 -21.70
N SER A 166 -15.15 -10.10 -22.61
CA SER A 166 -13.88 -10.17 -23.35
C SER A 166 -12.68 -9.84 -22.45
N ASN A 167 -11.50 -10.38 -22.79
CA ASN A 167 -10.26 -10.12 -22.03
C ASN A 167 -9.95 -8.62 -21.87
N ARG A 168 -10.35 -7.78 -22.83
CA ARG A 168 -10.22 -6.32 -22.74
C ARG A 168 -11.11 -5.73 -21.64
N LYS A 169 -12.37 -6.12 -21.60
CA LYS A 169 -13.32 -5.66 -20.58
C LYS A 169 -12.94 -6.14 -19.18
N ILE A 170 -12.50 -7.41 -19.07
CA ILE A 170 -12.00 -7.95 -17.80
C ILE A 170 -10.75 -7.19 -17.33
N ALA A 171 -9.85 -6.86 -18.25
CA ALA A 171 -8.65 -6.09 -17.94
C ALA A 171 -8.98 -4.67 -17.43
N GLU A 172 -9.95 -4.02 -18.04
CA GLU A 172 -10.44 -2.71 -17.64
C GLU A 172 -11.10 -2.75 -16.25
N GLU A 173 -11.99 -3.71 -16.01
CA GLU A 173 -12.69 -3.90 -14.74
C GLU A 173 -11.73 -4.18 -13.58
N LEU A 174 -10.74 -5.05 -13.82
CA LEU A 174 -9.77 -5.46 -12.80
C LEU A 174 -8.49 -4.60 -12.76
N ASN A 175 -8.43 -3.54 -13.55
CA ASN A 175 -7.25 -2.68 -13.70
C ASN A 175 -5.96 -3.47 -14.03
N LEU A 176 -6.08 -4.41 -14.96
CA LEU A 176 -5.01 -5.26 -15.46
C LEU A 176 -4.66 -4.94 -16.92
N SER A 177 -3.57 -5.51 -17.43
CA SER A 177 -3.35 -5.52 -18.88
C SER A 177 -4.14 -6.68 -19.54
N PRO A 178 -4.65 -6.53 -20.77
CA PRO A 178 -5.30 -7.62 -21.51
C PRO A 178 -4.37 -8.82 -21.68
N ALA A 179 -3.06 -8.59 -21.81
CA ALA A 179 -2.05 -9.64 -21.90
C ALA A 179 -1.94 -10.44 -20.58
N THR A 180 -2.05 -9.77 -19.44
CA THR A 180 -2.06 -10.44 -18.13
C THR A 180 -3.29 -11.33 -17.97
N VAL A 181 -4.47 -10.84 -18.35
CA VAL A 181 -5.70 -11.63 -18.33
C VAL A 181 -5.57 -12.86 -19.22
N GLY A 182 -5.10 -12.67 -20.47
CA GLY A 182 -4.91 -13.78 -21.41
C GLY A 182 -3.89 -14.82 -20.94
N LYS A 183 -2.78 -14.38 -20.31
CA LYS A 183 -1.77 -15.30 -19.75
C LYS A 183 -2.33 -16.12 -18.59
N ARG A 184 -3.12 -15.50 -17.71
CA ARG A 184 -3.73 -16.18 -16.56
C ARG A 184 -4.80 -17.18 -16.99
N LEU A 185 -5.62 -16.86 -17.99
CA LEU A 185 -6.59 -17.78 -18.56
C LEU A 185 -5.91 -19.00 -19.23
N LYS A 186 -4.84 -18.78 -20.00
CA LYS A 186 -4.08 -19.88 -20.63
C LYS A 186 -3.38 -20.80 -19.64
N GLY A 187 -2.90 -20.25 -18.49
CA GLY A 187 -2.31 -21.07 -17.44
C GLY A 187 -3.30 -22.03 -16.78
N MET A 188 -4.59 -21.78 -16.89
CA MET A 188 -5.66 -22.63 -16.35
C MET A 188 -5.94 -23.87 -17.20
N ASP A 189 -5.83 -23.74 -18.54
CA ASP A 189 -6.10 -24.85 -19.46
C ASP A 189 -5.07 -25.97 -19.35
N VAL A 190 -3.93 -25.70 -18.68
CA VAL A 190 -2.84 -26.69 -18.48
C VAL A 190 -3.05 -27.49 -17.19
N ASP A 191 -3.71 -26.95 -16.17
CA ASP A 191 -3.90 -27.60 -14.87
C ASP A 191 -5.14 -28.52 -14.83
N GLU A 192 -6.07 -28.42 -15.80
CA GLU A 192 -7.24 -29.32 -15.91
C GLU A 192 -6.99 -30.60 -16.74
N ASN A 193 -5.83 -30.71 -17.38
CA ASN A 193 -5.46 -31.88 -18.25
C ASN A 193 -4.19 -32.58 -17.77
N GLY A 194 -3.78 -32.43 -16.51
CA GLY A 194 -2.61 -33.08 -15.92
C GLY A 194 -2.96 -34.13 -14.86
#